data_cf6d0768c1a5bb8f662201fd08f96611
#
_entry.id   cf6d0768c1a5bb8f662201fd08f96611
#
_cell.length_a   1.000
_cell.length_b   1.000
_cell.length_c   1.000
_cell.angle_alpha   90.00
_cell.angle_beta   90.00
_cell.angle_gamma   90.00
#
_symmetry.space_group_name_H-M   'P 1'
#
loop_
_entity.id
_entity.type
_entity.pdbx_description
1 polymer ?
#
loop_
_entity_poly.entity_id
_entity_poly.type
_entity_poly.pdbx_seq_one_letter_code
_entity_poly.pdbx_strand_id
1 'polypeptide(L)'
;THLASSAASDVYKRQENIRWIIDPLDGTSNFVFSIPHFAISIALEKNDEVIVGGVYQPLTDEFFWAVKGRGAYCNNLRLRVSSKENLEDCMIGTGIPHKGMKGHEEYVPGLKQVMEKVCGIRRFGAASLDLVYVAAGKFDGFWEKNLKLVDIAAGSLIVKEAGGKVTDFDGKEDYLKSGRILASNFRIHEKLKKIIEL
;
A
#
# COMPACT_ATOMS: atom_id res chain seq x y z
N THR A 1 -12.83 61.18 -2.58
CA THR A 1 -13.78 60.08 -2.75
C THR A 1 -13.26 58.99 -3.66
N HIS A 2 -12.19 58.31 -3.37
CA HIS A 2 -11.75 57.05 -3.92
C HIS A 2 -10.63 56.52 -3.06
N LEU A 3 -10.93 55.90 -1.91
CA LEU A 3 -9.99 55.13 -1.11
C LEU A 3 -10.78 54.12 -0.27
N ALA A 4 -11.30 53.08 -0.96
CA ALA A 4 -11.82 51.90 -0.26
C ALA A 4 -11.93 50.74 -1.27
N SER A 5 -10.80 50.27 -1.80
CA SER A 5 -10.82 49.07 -2.61
C SER A 5 -9.41 48.44 -2.71
N SER A 6 -8.78 48.13 -1.62
CA SER A 6 -7.55 47.34 -1.66
C SER A 6 -7.32 46.43 -0.45
N ALA A 7 -8.32 46.27 0.41
CA ALA A 7 -8.15 45.40 1.59
C ALA A 7 -9.02 44.14 1.58
N ALA A 8 -9.63 43.79 0.43
CA ALA A 8 -10.53 42.64 0.33
C ALA A 8 -10.00 41.47 -0.49
N SER A 9 -8.73 41.50 -0.96
CA SER A 9 -8.21 40.49 -1.87
C SER A 9 -7.25 39.47 -1.24
N ASP A 10 -6.89 39.55 0.03
CA ASP A 10 -5.83 38.69 0.59
C ASP A 10 -6.27 37.68 1.67
N VAL A 11 -7.54 37.32 1.71
CA VAL A 11 -7.98 36.16 2.51
C VAL A 11 -8.57 35.09 1.62
N TYR A 12 -7.84 34.63 0.61
CA TYR A 12 -8.00 33.28 0.11
C TYR A 12 -7.36 32.35 1.14
N LYS A 13 -8.09 32.03 2.22
CA LYS A 13 -7.83 30.83 2.99
C LYS A 13 -7.85 29.69 1.98
N ARG A 14 -6.67 29.09 1.66
CA ARG A 14 -6.62 27.78 1.00
C ARG A 14 -7.52 26.89 1.83
N GLN A 15 -8.68 26.50 1.29
CA GLN A 15 -9.48 25.47 1.93
C GLN A 15 -8.60 24.25 1.95
N GLU A 16 -8.28 23.75 3.13
CA GLU A 16 -7.54 22.51 3.29
C GLU A 16 -8.36 21.43 2.61
N ASN A 17 -7.81 20.83 1.57
CA ASN A 17 -8.46 19.73 0.86
C ASN A 17 -8.27 18.46 1.70
N ILE A 18 -9.26 18.15 2.51
CA ILE A 18 -9.27 16.96 3.38
C ILE A 18 -10.34 16.01 2.87
N ARG A 19 -9.98 14.74 2.66
CA ARG A 19 -10.94 13.68 2.29
C ARG A 19 -10.62 12.36 2.97
N TRP A 20 -11.68 11.60 3.25
CA TRP A 20 -11.58 10.21 3.63
C TRP A 20 -11.51 9.32 2.38
N ILE A 21 -10.65 8.32 2.42
CA ILE A 21 -10.51 7.27 1.40
C ILE A 21 -10.86 5.97 2.11
N ILE A 22 -11.98 5.34 1.71
CA ILE A 22 -12.53 4.19 2.46
C ILE A 22 -12.78 3.05 1.50
N ASP A 23 -12.24 1.87 1.81
CA ASP A 23 -12.69 0.59 1.30
C ASP A 23 -13.39 -0.17 2.44
N PRO A 24 -14.71 -0.31 2.40
CA PRO A 24 -15.45 -1.00 3.45
C PRO A 24 -15.24 -2.52 3.45
N LEU A 25 -14.72 -3.09 2.37
CA LEU A 25 -14.50 -4.54 2.23
C LEU A 25 -13.44 -4.84 1.16
N ASP A 26 -12.17 -4.67 1.50
CA ASP A 26 -11.06 -5.19 0.71
C ASP A 26 -11.00 -6.72 0.82
N GLY A 27 -10.73 -7.40 -0.29
CA GLY A 27 -10.85 -8.85 -0.37
C GLY A 27 -12.29 -9.34 -0.62
N THR A 28 -13.11 -8.56 -1.35
CA THR A 28 -14.52 -8.88 -1.67
C THR A 28 -14.69 -10.29 -2.24
N SER A 29 -13.80 -10.74 -3.13
CA SER A 29 -13.85 -12.11 -3.65
C SER A 29 -13.67 -13.14 -2.54
N ASN A 30 -12.73 -12.94 -1.63
CA ASN A 30 -12.54 -13.81 -0.48
C ASN A 30 -13.80 -13.89 0.37
N PHE A 31 -14.39 -12.75 0.67
CA PHE A 31 -15.63 -12.68 1.46
C PHE A 31 -16.78 -13.47 0.81
N VAL A 32 -17.01 -13.27 -0.50
CA VAL A 32 -18.05 -13.97 -1.26
C VAL A 32 -17.85 -15.50 -1.25
N PHE A 33 -16.60 -15.95 -1.33
CA PHE A 33 -16.25 -17.36 -1.31
C PHE A 33 -16.01 -17.92 0.11
N SER A 34 -16.36 -17.17 1.15
CA SER A 34 -16.18 -17.56 2.56
C SER A 34 -14.72 -17.87 2.93
N ILE A 35 -13.77 -17.24 2.23
CA ILE A 35 -12.34 -17.32 2.56
C ILE A 35 -12.08 -16.30 3.66
N PRO A 36 -11.55 -16.69 4.84
CA PRO A 36 -11.41 -15.81 6.00
C PRO A 36 -10.22 -14.84 5.87
N HIS A 37 -10.18 -14.04 4.81
CA HIS A 37 -9.11 -13.08 4.55
C HIS A 37 -9.65 -11.84 3.83
N PHE A 38 -10.05 -10.85 4.59
CA PHE A 38 -10.61 -9.57 4.14
C PHE A 38 -10.43 -8.51 5.23
N ALA A 39 -10.54 -7.23 4.87
CA ALA A 39 -10.32 -6.12 5.77
C ALA A 39 -11.18 -4.90 5.43
N ILE A 40 -11.23 -3.95 6.38
CA ILE A 40 -11.68 -2.58 6.17
C ILE A 40 -10.46 -1.70 6.08
N SER A 41 -10.35 -0.86 5.04
CA SER A 41 -9.25 0.07 4.84
C SER A 41 -9.76 1.51 4.87
N ILE A 42 -9.14 2.36 5.71
CA ILE A 42 -9.53 3.77 5.87
C ILE A 42 -8.28 4.64 5.87
N ALA A 43 -8.26 5.69 5.05
CA ALA A 43 -7.20 6.69 5.08
C ALA A 43 -7.76 8.10 5.12
N LEU A 44 -7.02 9.01 5.73
CA LEU A 44 -7.27 10.44 5.69
C LEU A 44 -6.19 11.08 4.83
N GLU A 45 -6.62 11.76 3.78
CA GLU A 45 -5.76 12.54 2.90
C GLU A 45 -5.96 14.04 3.17
N LYS A 46 -4.86 14.78 3.23
CA LYS A 46 -4.83 16.23 3.33
C LYS A 46 -3.88 16.80 2.28
N ASN A 47 -4.39 17.65 1.38
CA ASN A 47 -3.60 18.27 0.30
C ASN A 47 -2.83 17.25 -0.54
N ASP A 48 -3.52 16.22 -1.03
CA ASP A 48 -2.99 15.13 -1.83
C ASP A 48 -1.93 14.25 -1.11
N GLU A 49 -1.85 14.33 0.21
CA GLU A 49 -0.97 13.50 1.01
C GLU A 49 -1.76 12.69 2.05
N VAL A 50 -1.53 11.38 2.10
CA VAL A 50 -2.11 10.51 3.13
C VAL A 50 -1.41 10.76 4.46
N ILE A 51 -2.18 11.21 5.47
CA ILE A 51 -1.65 11.57 6.79
C ILE A 51 -2.08 10.63 7.92
N VAL A 52 -3.14 9.86 7.73
CA VAL A 52 -3.59 8.79 8.65
C VAL A 52 -3.99 7.58 7.82
N GLY A 53 -3.66 6.40 8.27
CA GLY A 53 -4.09 5.13 7.68
C GLY A 53 -4.46 4.11 8.73
N GLY A 54 -5.52 3.36 8.48
CA GLY A 54 -5.97 2.25 9.30
C GLY A 54 -6.48 1.10 8.43
N VAL A 55 -6.07 -0.12 8.76
CA VAL A 55 -6.56 -1.37 8.15
C VAL A 55 -6.98 -2.30 9.29
N TYR A 56 -8.24 -2.69 9.28
CA TYR A 56 -8.78 -3.58 10.30
C TYR A 56 -9.14 -4.94 9.72
N GLN A 57 -8.54 -5.99 10.27
CA GLN A 57 -8.85 -7.39 9.95
C GLN A 57 -9.79 -7.95 11.02
N PRO A 58 -11.09 -8.06 10.76
CA PRO A 58 -12.08 -8.37 11.80
C PRO A 58 -11.99 -9.80 12.35
N LEU A 59 -11.47 -10.74 11.56
CA LEU A 59 -11.41 -12.14 11.97
C LEU A 59 -10.30 -12.43 12.99
N THR A 60 -9.26 -11.63 13.02
CA THR A 60 -8.14 -11.76 13.96
C THR A 60 -8.12 -10.63 14.99
N ASP A 61 -9.06 -9.67 14.89
CA ASP A 61 -9.12 -8.46 15.71
C ASP A 61 -7.80 -7.67 15.70
N GLU A 62 -7.17 -7.62 14.51
CA GLU A 62 -5.93 -6.87 14.28
C GLU A 62 -6.27 -5.51 13.65
N PHE A 63 -5.92 -4.42 14.32
CA PHE A 63 -6.02 -3.07 13.79
C PHE A 63 -4.63 -2.50 13.52
N PHE A 64 -4.26 -2.46 12.25
CA PHE A 64 -3.02 -1.86 11.76
C PHE A 64 -3.26 -0.38 11.50
N TRP A 65 -2.42 0.50 12.06
CA TRP A 65 -2.62 1.93 11.89
C TRP A 65 -1.31 2.72 11.92
N ALA A 66 -1.35 3.89 11.28
CA ALA A 66 -0.26 4.85 11.32
C ALA A 66 -0.78 6.28 11.22
N VAL A 67 -0.04 7.19 11.83
CA VAL A 67 -0.14 8.63 11.60
C VAL A 67 1.22 9.09 11.08
N LYS A 68 1.23 9.92 10.03
CA LYS A 68 2.46 10.42 9.41
C LYS A 68 3.42 11.01 10.44
N GLY A 69 4.67 10.52 10.44
CA GLY A 69 5.72 10.90 11.38
C GLY A 69 5.59 10.33 12.80
N ARG A 70 4.61 9.43 13.05
CA ARG A 70 4.38 8.85 14.38
C ARG A 70 4.70 7.36 14.47
N GLY A 71 5.10 6.73 13.37
CA GLY A 71 5.31 5.30 13.27
C GLY A 71 4.03 4.51 13.00
N ALA A 72 4.19 3.20 12.78
CA ALA A 72 3.11 2.26 12.52
C ALA A 72 2.93 1.28 13.68
N TYR A 73 1.69 0.82 13.85
CA TYR A 73 1.28 -0.03 14.97
C TYR A 73 0.27 -1.09 14.50
N CYS A 74 0.30 -2.26 15.17
CA CYS A 74 -0.81 -3.22 15.17
C CYS A 74 -1.35 -3.27 16.59
N ASN A 75 -2.60 -2.87 16.78
CA ASN A 75 -3.18 -2.61 18.10
C ASN A 75 -2.24 -1.66 18.89
N ASN A 76 -1.59 -2.16 19.95
CA ASN A 76 -0.66 -1.40 20.77
C ASN A 76 0.83 -1.73 20.50
N LEU A 77 1.12 -2.62 19.55
CA LEU A 77 2.48 -3.08 19.24
C LEU A 77 3.05 -2.29 18.07
N ARG A 78 4.23 -1.71 18.24
CA ARG A 78 4.91 -0.96 17.19
C ARG A 78 5.40 -1.90 16.09
N LEU A 79 5.09 -1.56 14.85
CA LEU A 79 5.50 -2.31 13.68
C LEU A 79 6.88 -1.91 13.17
N ARG A 80 7.55 -2.85 12.52
CA ARG A 80 8.77 -2.66 11.74
C ARG A 80 8.75 -3.64 10.58
N VAL A 81 9.13 -3.17 9.41
CA VAL A 81 9.42 -4.06 8.27
C VAL A 81 10.57 -4.99 8.62
N SER A 82 10.69 -6.09 7.90
CA SER A 82 11.78 -7.06 8.09
C SER A 82 13.15 -6.44 7.77
N SER A 83 14.21 -7.09 8.24
CA SER A 83 15.60 -6.68 8.00
C SER A 83 16.34 -7.58 7.00
N LYS A 84 15.63 -8.48 6.32
CA LYS A 84 16.25 -9.40 5.35
C LYS A 84 16.86 -8.66 4.18
N GLU A 85 17.99 -9.16 3.69
CA GLU A 85 18.77 -8.55 2.61
C GLU A 85 18.82 -9.41 1.36
N ASN A 86 18.67 -10.73 1.50
CA ASN A 86 18.74 -11.66 0.38
C ASN A 86 17.33 -12.06 -0.05
N LEU A 87 17.07 -12.02 -1.36
CA LEU A 87 15.76 -12.40 -1.90
C LEU A 87 15.40 -13.86 -1.62
N GLU A 88 16.38 -14.76 -1.62
CA GLU A 88 16.21 -16.19 -1.34
C GLU A 88 15.60 -16.50 0.04
N ASP A 89 15.75 -15.56 0.99
CA ASP A 89 15.16 -15.68 2.32
C ASP A 89 13.77 -15.02 2.43
N CYS A 90 13.33 -14.32 1.37
CA CYS A 90 12.17 -13.44 1.42
C CYS A 90 10.87 -14.13 1.07
N MET A 91 9.80 -13.79 1.79
CA MET A 91 8.43 -14.10 1.47
C MET A 91 7.78 -12.88 0.81
N ILE A 92 7.25 -13.03 -0.40
CA ILE A 92 6.72 -11.91 -1.19
C ILE A 92 5.22 -12.10 -1.44
N GLY A 93 4.44 -11.07 -1.15
CA GLY A 93 3.02 -11.01 -1.51
C GLY A 93 2.81 -10.48 -2.92
N THR A 94 1.71 -10.85 -3.57
CA THR A 94 1.36 -10.33 -4.90
C THR A 94 -0.12 -10.49 -5.23
N GLY A 95 -0.61 -9.67 -6.17
CA GLY A 95 -1.86 -9.92 -6.88
C GLY A 95 -1.61 -10.53 -8.24
N ILE A 96 -2.45 -11.47 -8.63
CA ILE A 96 -2.40 -12.12 -9.95
C ILE A 96 -3.61 -11.63 -10.76
N PRO A 97 -3.43 -11.10 -11.98
CA PRO A 97 -4.53 -10.73 -12.84
C PRO A 97 -5.49 -11.90 -13.04
N HIS A 98 -6.79 -11.65 -12.86
CA HIS A 98 -7.84 -12.65 -13.03
C HIS A 98 -8.69 -12.38 -14.28
N LYS A 99 -9.69 -13.24 -14.56
CA LYS A 99 -10.60 -13.09 -15.70
C LYS A 99 -11.20 -11.67 -15.76
N GLY A 100 -11.06 -11.03 -16.91
CA GLY A 100 -11.54 -9.66 -17.16
C GLY A 100 -10.49 -8.57 -16.90
N MET A 101 -9.35 -8.87 -16.28
CA MET A 101 -8.23 -7.93 -16.18
C MET A 101 -7.27 -8.09 -17.38
N LYS A 102 -6.66 -6.98 -17.79
CA LYS A 102 -5.60 -6.96 -18.81
C LYS A 102 -4.22 -7.14 -18.15
N GLY A 103 -3.22 -7.49 -18.95
CA GLY A 103 -1.82 -7.50 -18.50
C GLY A 103 -1.31 -8.86 -18.00
N HIS A 104 -1.98 -9.98 -18.33
CA HIS A 104 -1.50 -11.32 -17.99
C HIS A 104 -0.15 -11.62 -18.63
N GLU A 105 0.02 -11.30 -19.92
CA GLU A 105 1.25 -11.56 -20.66
C GLU A 105 2.45 -10.79 -20.10
N GLU A 106 2.22 -9.57 -19.63
CA GLU A 106 3.24 -8.73 -18.99
C GLU A 106 3.53 -9.14 -17.54
N TYR A 107 2.56 -9.78 -16.87
CA TYR A 107 2.70 -10.14 -15.46
C TYR A 107 3.47 -11.44 -15.25
N VAL A 108 3.19 -12.46 -16.09
CA VAL A 108 3.74 -13.83 -15.94
C VAL A 108 5.26 -13.87 -15.98
N PRO A 109 5.95 -13.16 -16.89
CA PRO A 109 7.41 -13.15 -16.91
C PRO A 109 8.03 -12.62 -15.60
N GLY A 110 7.52 -11.51 -15.05
CA GLY A 110 7.98 -10.97 -13.77
C GLY A 110 7.70 -11.94 -12.60
N LEU A 111 6.50 -12.53 -12.57
CA LEU A 111 6.16 -13.55 -11.57
C LEU A 111 7.16 -14.72 -11.62
N LYS A 112 7.47 -15.24 -12.82
CA LYS A 112 8.43 -16.32 -12.98
C LYS A 112 9.81 -15.96 -12.43
N GLN A 113 10.31 -14.76 -12.74
CA GLN A 113 11.60 -14.31 -12.23
C GLN A 113 11.62 -14.17 -10.70
N VAL A 114 10.52 -13.70 -10.10
CA VAL A 114 10.41 -13.63 -8.63
C VAL A 114 10.39 -15.03 -8.02
N MET A 115 9.60 -15.98 -8.60
CA MET A 115 9.54 -17.38 -8.14
C MET A 115 10.90 -18.07 -8.10
N GLU A 116 11.79 -17.76 -9.03
CA GLU A 116 13.13 -18.35 -9.11
C GLU A 116 14.11 -17.81 -8.06
N LYS A 117 13.77 -16.69 -7.38
CA LYS A 117 14.71 -15.95 -6.54
C LYS A 117 14.28 -15.79 -5.08
N VAL A 118 13.06 -16.14 -4.73
CA VAL A 118 12.53 -15.91 -3.38
C VAL A 118 12.17 -17.21 -2.67
N CYS A 119 12.12 -17.18 -1.35
CA CYS A 119 11.71 -18.31 -0.50
C CYS A 119 10.28 -18.76 -0.81
N GLY A 120 9.40 -17.83 -1.16
CA GLY A 120 8.02 -18.17 -1.50
C GLY A 120 7.19 -16.95 -1.86
N ILE A 121 6.08 -17.22 -2.56
CA ILE A 121 5.11 -16.20 -2.96
C ILE A 121 3.75 -16.50 -2.33
N ARG A 122 3.02 -15.44 -1.97
CA ARG A 122 1.64 -15.52 -1.48
C ARG A 122 0.74 -14.65 -2.35
N ARG A 123 -0.45 -15.17 -2.64
CA ARG A 123 -1.54 -14.43 -3.31
C ARG A 123 -2.77 -14.54 -2.42
N PHE A 124 -2.92 -13.61 -1.48
CA PHE A 124 -4.01 -13.66 -0.51
C PHE A 124 -5.28 -12.93 -0.99
N GLY A 125 -5.14 -11.93 -1.87
CA GLY A 125 -6.27 -11.30 -2.53
C GLY A 125 -6.99 -10.23 -1.71
N ALA A 126 -6.26 -9.57 -0.83
CA ALA A 126 -6.64 -8.35 -0.11
C ALA A 126 -5.41 -7.45 -0.02
N ALA A 127 -5.32 -6.47 -0.91
CA ALA A 127 -4.10 -5.66 -1.07
C ALA A 127 -3.77 -4.84 0.18
N SER A 128 -4.77 -4.34 0.90
CA SER A 128 -4.55 -3.63 2.15
C SER A 128 -3.91 -4.51 3.21
N LEU A 129 -4.30 -5.80 3.30
CA LEU A 129 -3.68 -6.77 4.21
C LEU A 129 -2.28 -7.16 3.77
N ASP A 130 -2.06 -7.36 2.46
CA ASP A 130 -0.74 -7.67 1.94
C ASP A 130 0.26 -6.55 2.29
N LEU A 131 -0.15 -5.28 2.17
CA LEU A 131 0.66 -4.11 2.55
C LEU A 131 0.96 -4.07 4.06
N VAL A 132 -0.03 -4.25 4.92
CA VAL A 132 0.23 -4.24 6.37
C VAL A 132 1.02 -5.45 6.84
N TYR A 133 1.00 -6.55 6.09
CA TYR A 133 1.88 -7.69 6.34
C TYR A 133 3.34 -7.38 5.99
N VAL A 134 3.59 -6.53 4.99
CA VAL A 134 4.93 -5.97 4.76
C VAL A 134 5.35 -5.09 5.95
N ALA A 135 4.47 -4.19 6.40
CA ALA A 135 4.75 -3.32 7.54
C ALA A 135 5.03 -4.09 8.84
N ALA A 136 4.39 -5.26 9.01
CA ALA A 136 4.57 -6.15 10.16
C ALA A 136 5.76 -7.12 10.02
N GLY A 137 6.48 -7.11 8.88
CA GLY A 137 7.56 -8.05 8.60
C GLY A 137 7.10 -9.49 8.38
N LYS A 138 5.79 -9.73 8.23
CA LYS A 138 5.22 -11.03 7.84
C LYS A 138 5.55 -11.33 6.36
N PHE A 139 5.54 -10.29 5.51
CA PHE A 139 6.10 -10.28 4.16
C PHE A 139 7.32 -9.37 4.10
N ASP A 140 8.23 -9.69 3.20
CA ASP A 140 9.42 -8.88 2.96
C ASP A 140 9.19 -7.85 1.84
N GLY A 141 8.21 -8.14 0.96
CA GLY A 141 7.75 -7.27 -0.11
C GLY A 141 6.38 -7.66 -0.64
N PHE A 142 5.79 -6.76 -1.40
CA PHE A 142 4.51 -6.91 -2.08
C PHE A 142 4.53 -6.12 -3.38
N TRP A 143 4.01 -6.68 -4.47
CA TRP A 143 3.78 -5.94 -5.71
C TRP A 143 2.45 -6.31 -6.36
N GLU A 144 1.77 -5.34 -6.92
CA GLU A 144 0.54 -5.55 -7.67
C GLU A 144 0.29 -4.41 -8.67
N LYS A 145 -0.49 -4.68 -9.73
CA LYS A 145 -0.97 -3.73 -10.73
C LYS A 145 -2.48 -3.58 -10.65
N ASN A 146 -2.98 -2.48 -11.21
CA ASN A 146 -4.41 -2.21 -11.38
C ASN A 146 -5.19 -2.06 -10.06
N LEU A 147 -4.52 -1.67 -8.99
CA LEU A 147 -5.15 -1.36 -7.72
C LEU A 147 -5.79 0.04 -7.75
N LYS A 148 -6.84 0.20 -6.97
CA LYS A 148 -7.48 1.48 -6.76
C LYS A 148 -6.85 2.21 -5.57
N LEU A 149 -7.07 3.52 -5.53
CA LEU A 149 -6.60 4.35 -4.40
C LEU A 149 -7.07 3.81 -3.04
N VAL A 150 -8.30 3.33 -2.96
CA VAL A 150 -8.89 2.80 -1.71
C VAL A 150 -8.17 1.56 -1.19
N ASP A 151 -7.62 0.74 -2.10
CA ASP A 151 -6.94 -0.52 -1.77
C ASP A 151 -5.57 -0.27 -1.13
N ILE A 152 -4.92 0.86 -1.47
CA ILE A 152 -3.49 1.07 -1.18
C ILE A 152 -3.17 2.28 -0.31
N ALA A 153 -4.07 3.26 -0.19
CA ALA A 153 -3.78 4.51 0.50
C ALA A 153 -3.37 4.30 1.98
N ALA A 154 -4.16 3.57 2.75
CA ALA A 154 -3.85 3.30 4.16
C ALA A 154 -2.60 2.43 4.31
N GLY A 155 -2.55 1.30 3.59
CA GLY A 155 -1.44 0.34 3.68
C GLY A 155 -0.09 0.95 3.30
N SER A 156 -0.05 1.82 2.29
CA SER A 156 1.19 2.47 1.87
C SER A 156 1.78 3.40 2.94
N LEU A 157 0.92 4.16 3.63
CA LEU A 157 1.38 4.98 4.77
C LEU A 157 1.91 4.08 5.89
N ILE A 158 1.19 3.00 6.23
CA ILE A 158 1.58 2.08 7.30
C ILE A 158 2.94 1.44 7.00
N VAL A 159 3.20 1.05 5.73
CA VAL A 159 4.52 0.53 5.32
C VAL A 159 5.62 1.59 5.48
N LYS A 160 5.40 2.81 5.01
CA LYS A 160 6.38 3.91 5.14
C LYS A 160 6.69 4.20 6.61
N GLU A 161 5.68 4.28 7.46
CA GLU A 161 5.83 4.54 8.90
C GLU A 161 6.45 3.35 9.68
N ALA A 162 6.38 2.13 9.14
CA ALA A 162 7.11 0.97 9.64
C ALA A 162 8.58 0.91 9.20
N GLY A 163 9.06 1.88 8.40
CA GLY A 163 10.41 1.96 7.87
C GLY A 163 10.62 1.23 6.54
N GLY A 164 9.54 0.89 5.83
CA GLY A 164 9.57 0.32 4.50
C GLY A 164 9.66 1.39 3.39
N LYS A 165 9.84 0.93 2.17
CA LYS A 165 9.84 1.75 0.95
C LYS A 165 8.64 1.37 0.09
N VAL A 166 7.97 2.39 -0.48
CA VAL A 166 6.83 2.21 -1.38
C VAL A 166 7.06 3.08 -2.62
N THR A 167 7.00 2.45 -3.80
CA THR A 167 7.11 3.14 -5.10
C THR A 167 6.15 2.52 -6.11
N ASP A 168 6.02 3.11 -7.27
CA ASP A 168 5.58 2.38 -8.46
C ASP A 168 6.72 1.48 -8.99
N PHE A 169 6.48 0.80 -10.13
CA PHE A 169 7.50 -0.08 -10.72
C PHE A 169 8.66 0.68 -11.35
N ASP A 170 8.45 1.95 -11.71
CA ASP A 170 9.51 2.82 -12.25
C ASP A 170 10.35 3.46 -11.12
N GLY A 171 10.03 3.17 -9.86
CA GLY A 171 10.70 3.73 -8.70
C GLY A 171 10.20 5.11 -8.28
N LYS A 172 9.07 5.59 -8.86
CA LYS A 172 8.45 6.88 -8.55
C LYS A 172 7.43 6.77 -7.43
N GLU A 173 7.04 7.91 -6.86
CA GLU A 173 6.01 7.99 -5.81
C GLU A 173 4.58 8.13 -6.36
N ASP A 174 4.35 7.78 -7.63
CA ASP A 174 3.05 7.94 -8.30
C ASP A 174 2.11 6.72 -8.16
N TYR A 175 2.44 5.78 -7.30
CA TYR A 175 1.72 4.52 -7.11
C TYR A 175 0.24 4.72 -6.73
N LEU A 176 -0.11 5.80 -5.99
CA LEU A 176 -1.51 6.10 -5.64
C LEU A 176 -2.38 6.45 -6.85
N LYS A 177 -1.78 7.01 -7.90
CA LYS A 177 -2.48 7.37 -9.14
C LYS A 177 -2.39 6.27 -10.19
N SER A 178 -1.22 5.67 -10.32
CA SER A 178 -0.96 4.63 -11.32
C SER A 178 -1.62 3.28 -10.97
N GLY A 179 -1.87 3.01 -9.68
CA GLY A 179 -2.34 1.72 -9.20
C GLY A 179 -1.32 0.59 -9.37
N ARG A 180 -0.05 0.92 -9.63
CA ARG A 180 1.09 0.01 -9.72
C ARG A 180 1.94 0.19 -8.48
N ILE A 181 1.96 -0.75 -7.58
CA ILE A 181 2.63 -0.60 -6.30
C ILE A 181 3.67 -1.68 -6.06
N LEU A 182 4.83 -1.26 -5.58
CA LEU A 182 5.88 -2.08 -4.99
C LEU A 182 6.16 -1.56 -3.59
N ALA A 183 5.90 -2.38 -2.59
CA ALA A 183 6.20 -2.11 -1.19
C ALA A 183 7.15 -3.17 -0.65
N SER A 184 8.15 -2.78 0.13
CA SER A 184 9.08 -3.76 0.73
C SER A 184 9.88 -3.15 1.88
N ASN A 185 10.65 -3.98 2.57
CA ASN A 185 11.72 -3.46 3.38
C ASN A 185 12.75 -2.72 2.49
N PHE A 186 13.46 -1.77 3.05
CA PHE A 186 14.36 -0.89 2.30
C PHE A 186 15.52 -1.65 1.61
N ARG A 187 15.94 -2.79 2.16
CA ARG A 187 17.17 -3.51 1.75
C ARG A 187 16.99 -4.32 0.47
N ILE A 188 15.77 -4.83 0.22
CA ILE A 188 15.48 -5.64 -0.98
C ILE A 188 14.74 -4.84 -2.07
N HIS A 189 14.30 -3.61 -1.81
CA HIS A 189 13.43 -2.84 -2.70
C HIS A 189 13.97 -2.76 -4.14
N GLU A 190 15.20 -2.30 -4.30
CA GLU A 190 15.81 -2.16 -5.63
C GLU A 190 16.10 -3.51 -6.30
N LYS A 191 16.38 -4.55 -5.51
CA LYS A 191 16.57 -5.90 -6.03
C LYS A 191 15.25 -6.46 -6.57
N LEU A 192 14.16 -6.29 -5.80
CA LEU A 192 12.83 -6.75 -6.20
C LEU A 192 12.30 -5.95 -7.39
N LYS A 193 12.49 -4.63 -7.40
CA LYS A 193 12.12 -3.77 -8.52
C LYS A 193 12.71 -4.26 -9.85
N LYS A 194 14.00 -4.53 -9.88
CA LYS A 194 14.72 -5.00 -11.09
C LYS A 194 14.19 -6.30 -11.69
N ILE A 195 13.56 -7.15 -10.90
CA ILE A 195 13.04 -8.45 -11.38
C ILE A 195 11.56 -8.42 -11.74
N ILE A 196 10.83 -7.37 -11.32
CA ILE A 196 9.43 -7.16 -11.72
C ILE A 196 9.28 -6.15 -12.87
N GLU A 197 10.32 -5.36 -13.18
CA GLU A 197 10.41 -4.51 -14.36
C GLU A 197 10.62 -5.38 -15.61
N LEU A 198 9.57 -5.52 -16.41
CA LEU A 198 9.61 -6.10 -17.76
C LEU A 198 8.78 -5.23 -18.71
#